data_1b190da85b610d376d09edd6903c1cef
#
_entry.id   1b190da85b610d376d09edd6903c1cef
#
_cell.length_a   1.000
_cell.length_b   1.000
_cell.length_c   1.000
_cell.angle_alpha   90.00
_cell.angle_beta   90.00
_cell.angle_gamma   90.00
#
_symmetry.space_group_name_H-M   'P 1'
#
loop_
_entity.id
_entity.type
_entity.pdbx_description
1 polymer ?
#
loop_
_entity_poly.entity_id
_entity_poly.type
_entity_poly.pdbx_seq_one_letter_code
_entity_poly.pdbx_strand_id
1 'polypeptide(L)'
;MVPSVAVQRLNPRHREDIARHLLQLPAEDRRLRFGRAIRDDAIRDYVAGIDFDRDRVFGIEGDALELVGVAHLALAPAEHTAELGLSVDPRCRGKGHGYALLQRALLHATNIGCRVLFMYCLAENSIMLHLARKAGLLLVLEGGEADGRLKLDRRKHGSALHEAVADQLALVDNFLKQQYLWLAHSGLKSPASPEPGNADERGRAASAAEALQGAVPQRA
;
A
#
# COMPACT_ATOMS: atom_id res chain seq x y z
N MET A 1 6.56 -12.99 8.79
CA MET A 1 6.94 -12.08 7.70
C MET A 1 5.70 -11.26 7.37
N VAL A 2 5.67 -9.97 7.70
CA VAL A 2 4.53 -9.11 7.35
C VAL A 2 4.58 -8.95 5.83
N PRO A 3 3.50 -9.24 5.08
CA PRO A 3 3.49 -9.02 3.64
C PRO A 3 3.82 -7.55 3.39
N SER A 4 4.84 -7.28 2.59
CA SER A 4 5.17 -5.90 2.23
C SER A 4 4.03 -5.36 1.38
N VAL A 5 3.38 -4.30 1.85
CA VAL A 5 2.32 -3.62 1.10
C VAL A 5 2.95 -2.99 -0.13
N ALA A 6 2.51 -3.39 -1.31
CA ALA A 6 2.99 -2.81 -2.57
C ALA A 6 2.47 -1.38 -2.72
N VAL A 7 3.39 -0.42 -2.81
CA VAL A 7 3.08 1.00 -3.01
C VAL A 7 3.62 1.41 -4.37
N GLN A 8 2.74 1.67 -5.31
CA GLN A 8 3.11 2.08 -6.67
C GLN A 8 3.16 3.60 -6.80
N ARG A 9 3.95 4.08 -7.77
CA ARG A 9 3.92 5.47 -8.21
C ARG A 9 2.78 5.67 -9.21
N LEU A 10 1.92 6.63 -8.94
CA LEU A 10 0.82 7.01 -9.83
C LEU A 10 1.28 8.08 -10.83
N ASN A 11 0.60 8.14 -11.97
CA ASN A 11 0.86 9.05 -13.07
C ASN A 11 -0.45 9.71 -13.55
N PRO A 12 -0.46 10.62 -14.53
CA PRO A 12 -1.67 11.31 -14.97
C PRO A 12 -2.84 10.43 -15.38
N ARG A 13 -2.60 9.18 -15.81
CA ARG A 13 -3.67 8.24 -16.21
C ARG A 13 -4.51 7.78 -15.01
N HIS A 14 -3.99 7.88 -13.79
CA HIS A 14 -4.68 7.50 -12.56
C HIS A 14 -5.53 8.63 -11.94
N ARG A 15 -5.69 9.79 -12.64
CA ARG A 15 -6.46 10.92 -12.09
C ARG A 15 -7.87 10.52 -11.65
N GLU A 16 -8.56 9.78 -12.51
CA GLU A 16 -9.93 9.34 -12.21
C GLU A 16 -9.97 8.36 -11.01
N ASP A 17 -8.98 7.51 -10.86
CA ASP A 17 -8.90 6.57 -9.74
C ASP A 17 -8.58 7.30 -8.43
N ILE A 18 -7.70 8.31 -8.49
CA ILE A 18 -7.40 9.20 -7.35
C ILE A 18 -8.67 9.97 -6.94
N ALA A 19 -9.39 10.56 -7.91
CA ALA A 19 -10.62 11.27 -7.66
C ALA A 19 -11.68 10.35 -7.03
N ARG A 20 -11.85 9.15 -7.58
CA ARG A 20 -12.78 8.13 -7.09
C ARG A 20 -12.45 7.75 -5.65
N HIS A 21 -11.18 7.47 -5.33
CA HIS A 21 -10.74 7.16 -3.98
C HIS A 21 -11.12 8.27 -3.00
N LEU A 22 -10.79 9.53 -3.32
CA LEU A 22 -11.08 10.67 -2.44
C LEU A 22 -12.57 10.94 -2.29
N LEU A 23 -13.35 10.76 -3.37
CA LEU A 23 -14.80 10.93 -3.36
C LEU A 23 -15.55 9.81 -2.61
N GLN A 24 -14.96 8.64 -2.48
CA GLN A 24 -15.54 7.53 -1.73
C GLN A 24 -15.26 7.62 -0.21
N LEU A 25 -14.34 8.48 0.22
CA LEU A 25 -14.09 8.69 1.64
C LEU A 25 -15.34 9.26 2.32
N PRO A 26 -15.68 8.79 3.53
CA PRO A 26 -16.70 9.41 4.37
C PRO A 26 -16.43 10.90 4.59
N ALA A 27 -17.46 11.70 4.82
CA ALA A 27 -17.38 13.14 5.00
C ALA A 27 -16.35 13.54 6.08
N GLU A 28 -16.31 12.80 7.19
CA GLU A 28 -15.36 13.02 8.27
C GLU A 28 -13.92 12.74 7.84
N ASP A 29 -13.67 11.67 7.09
CA ASP A 29 -12.34 11.35 6.57
C ASP A 29 -11.86 12.39 5.55
N ARG A 30 -12.77 12.93 4.73
CA ARG A 30 -12.46 14.05 3.85
C ARG A 30 -12.08 15.28 4.65
N ARG A 31 -12.83 15.61 5.71
CA ARG A 31 -12.53 16.72 6.61
C ARG A 31 -11.14 16.55 7.25
N LEU A 32 -10.85 15.37 7.78
CA LEU A 32 -9.54 15.06 8.37
C LEU A 32 -8.40 15.13 7.36
N ARG A 33 -8.66 14.76 6.08
CA ARG A 33 -7.65 14.79 5.00
C ARG A 33 -7.35 16.19 4.51
N PHE A 34 -8.36 17.07 4.43
CA PHE A 34 -8.24 18.41 3.86
C PHE A 34 -8.24 19.54 4.90
N GLY A 35 -8.32 19.19 6.20
CA GLY A 35 -8.38 20.15 7.31
C GLY A 35 -9.73 20.85 7.44
N ARG A 36 -10.66 20.62 6.52
CA ARG A 36 -11.99 21.26 6.48
C ARG A 36 -13.01 20.41 5.72
N ALA A 37 -14.29 20.70 5.92
CA ALA A 37 -15.33 20.13 5.08
C ALA A 37 -15.10 20.54 3.61
N ILE A 38 -15.14 19.57 2.71
CA ILE A 38 -14.86 19.76 1.29
C ILE A 38 -15.95 19.10 0.44
N ARG A 39 -16.39 19.80 -0.60
CA ARG A 39 -17.40 19.31 -1.56
C ARG A 39 -16.75 18.51 -2.69
N ASP A 40 -17.55 17.75 -3.40
CA ASP A 40 -17.10 16.88 -4.49
C ASP A 40 -16.44 17.64 -5.63
N ASP A 41 -16.96 18.83 -5.98
CA ASP A 41 -16.37 19.70 -6.99
C ASP A 41 -14.94 20.12 -6.62
N ALA A 42 -14.73 20.56 -5.38
CA ALA A 42 -13.41 20.96 -4.90
C ALA A 42 -12.41 19.79 -4.80
N ILE A 43 -12.89 18.56 -4.55
CA ILE A 43 -12.04 17.36 -4.65
C ILE A 43 -11.61 17.13 -6.10
N ARG A 44 -12.53 17.25 -7.06
CA ARG A 44 -12.20 17.11 -8.48
C ARG A 44 -11.21 18.18 -8.94
N ASP A 45 -11.41 19.43 -8.53
CA ASP A 45 -10.50 20.53 -8.83
C ASP A 45 -9.10 20.30 -8.25
N TYR A 46 -9.04 19.82 -6.99
CA TYR A 46 -7.78 19.42 -6.35
C TYR A 46 -7.04 18.36 -7.17
N VAL A 47 -7.73 17.31 -7.60
CA VAL A 47 -7.11 16.23 -8.38
C VAL A 47 -6.72 16.73 -9.78
N ALA A 48 -7.53 17.56 -10.42
CA ALA A 48 -7.20 18.18 -11.70
C ALA A 48 -5.95 19.06 -11.61
N GLY A 49 -5.77 19.76 -10.47
CA GLY A 49 -4.63 20.62 -10.20
C GLY A 49 -3.32 19.92 -9.82
N ILE A 50 -3.31 18.58 -9.64
CA ILE A 50 -2.06 17.85 -9.34
C ILE A 50 -1.09 17.99 -10.54
N ASP A 51 0.09 18.52 -10.28
CA ASP A 51 1.18 18.62 -11.25
C ASP A 51 2.09 17.39 -11.18
N PHE A 52 1.84 16.37 -12.00
CA PHE A 52 2.59 15.11 -11.98
C PHE A 52 4.05 15.25 -12.47
N ASP A 53 4.40 16.35 -13.12
CA ASP A 53 5.80 16.61 -13.51
C ASP A 53 6.62 17.08 -12.31
N ARG A 54 6.00 17.90 -11.46
CA ARG A 54 6.60 18.40 -10.22
C ARG A 54 6.35 17.45 -9.06
N ASP A 55 5.09 17.13 -8.76
CA ASP A 55 4.66 16.40 -7.58
C ASP A 55 4.82 14.88 -7.74
N ARG A 56 4.66 14.16 -6.64
CA ARG A 56 4.64 12.69 -6.68
C ARG A 56 3.41 12.18 -5.98
N VAL A 57 2.73 11.25 -6.63
CA VAL A 57 1.58 10.58 -6.06
C VAL A 57 1.87 9.09 -5.96
N PHE A 58 1.56 8.51 -4.82
CA PHE A 58 1.72 7.09 -4.55
C PHE A 58 0.37 6.49 -4.21
N GLY A 59 0.15 5.24 -4.60
CA GLY A 59 -1.10 4.54 -4.36
C GLY A 59 -0.89 3.10 -3.91
N ILE A 60 -1.90 2.57 -3.25
CA ILE A 60 -2.03 1.16 -2.93
C ILE A 60 -3.32 0.69 -3.58
N GLU A 61 -3.23 -0.35 -4.40
CA GLU A 61 -4.39 -0.99 -5.01
C GLU A 61 -4.90 -2.13 -4.14
N GLY A 62 -6.22 -2.20 -4.02
CA GLY A 62 -6.94 -3.33 -3.45
C GLY A 62 -6.98 -4.53 -4.40
N ASP A 63 -7.77 -5.55 -4.01
CA ASP A 63 -7.86 -6.79 -4.76
C ASP A 63 -8.61 -6.64 -6.10
N ALA A 64 -9.50 -5.66 -6.20
CA ALA A 64 -10.26 -5.32 -7.42
C ALA A 64 -9.62 -4.18 -8.23
N LEU A 65 -8.33 -3.89 -8.01
CA LEU A 65 -7.54 -2.82 -8.65
C LEU A 65 -8.04 -1.40 -8.36
N GLU A 66 -8.92 -1.23 -7.39
CA GLU A 66 -9.30 0.08 -6.89
C GLU A 66 -8.21 0.67 -5.99
N LEU A 67 -8.05 1.98 -5.98
CA LEU A 67 -7.14 2.63 -5.04
C LEU A 67 -7.75 2.62 -3.63
N VAL A 68 -7.12 1.90 -2.70
CA VAL A 68 -7.49 1.84 -1.29
C VAL A 68 -6.66 2.78 -0.41
N GLY A 69 -5.61 3.34 -0.95
CA GLY A 69 -4.80 4.35 -0.28
C GLY A 69 -4.06 5.23 -1.27
N VAL A 70 -3.99 6.53 -0.97
CA VAL A 70 -3.31 7.54 -1.81
C VAL A 70 -2.49 8.46 -0.94
N ALA A 71 -1.26 8.74 -1.35
CA ALA A 71 -0.39 9.77 -0.79
C ALA A 71 0.03 10.75 -1.89
N HIS A 72 -0.21 12.03 -1.67
CA HIS A 72 0.27 13.11 -2.53
C HIS A 72 1.41 13.83 -1.83
N LEU A 73 2.57 13.85 -2.45
CA LEU A 73 3.77 14.55 -2.05
C LEU A 73 3.92 15.78 -2.95
N ALA A 74 3.44 16.91 -2.47
CA ALA A 74 3.58 18.19 -3.14
C ALA A 74 4.99 18.74 -2.92
N LEU A 75 5.72 19.03 -3.99
CA LEU A 75 7.11 19.44 -3.93
C LEU A 75 7.27 20.95 -4.11
N ALA A 76 8.11 21.55 -3.27
CA ALA A 76 8.62 22.91 -3.43
C ALA A 76 10.16 22.85 -3.66
N PRO A 77 10.59 22.60 -4.92
CA PRO A 77 12.01 22.34 -5.22
C PRO A 77 12.94 23.51 -4.86
N ALA A 78 12.49 24.75 -5.06
CA ALA A 78 13.29 25.93 -4.71
C ALA A 78 13.61 26.03 -3.22
N GLU A 79 12.72 25.51 -2.36
CA GLU A 79 12.87 25.51 -0.90
C GLU A 79 13.47 24.20 -0.37
N HIS A 80 13.66 23.21 -1.25
CA HIS A 80 14.03 21.83 -0.87
C HIS A 80 13.07 21.21 0.16
N THR A 81 11.78 21.51 0.04
CA THR A 81 10.75 21.01 0.96
C THR A 81 9.68 20.22 0.22
N ALA A 82 8.95 19.42 0.97
CA ALA A 82 7.81 18.68 0.49
C ALA A 82 6.68 18.70 1.52
N GLU A 83 5.44 18.73 1.07
CA GLU A 83 4.26 18.55 1.90
C GLU A 83 3.59 17.23 1.56
N LEU A 84 3.22 16.46 2.58
CA LEU A 84 2.59 15.17 2.44
C LEU A 84 1.15 15.20 2.94
N GLY A 85 0.23 14.87 2.04
CA GLY A 85 -1.13 14.51 2.39
C GLY A 85 -1.42 13.06 2.01
N LEU A 86 -2.03 12.29 2.89
CA LEU A 86 -2.38 10.89 2.63
C LEU A 86 -3.77 10.52 3.13
N SER A 87 -4.37 9.51 2.53
CA SER A 87 -5.65 8.92 2.92
C SER A 87 -5.65 7.42 2.69
N VAL A 88 -6.43 6.69 3.50
CA VAL A 88 -6.65 5.25 3.37
C VAL A 88 -8.12 4.97 3.58
N ASP A 89 -8.73 4.17 2.69
CA ASP A 89 -10.10 3.71 2.80
C ASP A 89 -10.32 3.09 4.19
N PRO A 90 -11.37 3.50 4.93
CA PRO A 90 -11.68 2.97 6.27
C PRO A 90 -11.68 1.45 6.35
N ARG A 91 -12.19 0.78 5.31
CA ARG A 91 -12.25 -0.71 5.21
C ARG A 91 -10.88 -1.37 5.14
N CYS A 92 -9.85 -0.61 4.78
CA CYS A 92 -8.48 -1.08 4.58
C CYS A 92 -7.50 -0.59 5.66
N ARG A 93 -7.98 0.08 6.72
CA ARG A 93 -7.17 0.55 7.85
C ARG A 93 -6.69 -0.61 8.73
N GLY A 94 -5.71 -0.33 9.59
CA GLY A 94 -5.13 -1.34 10.49
C GLY A 94 -4.15 -2.33 9.84
N LYS A 95 -4.06 -2.32 8.49
CA LYS A 95 -3.20 -3.23 7.72
C LYS A 95 -1.80 -2.62 7.37
N GLY A 96 -1.46 -1.46 7.93
CA GLY A 96 -0.17 -0.82 7.69
C GLY A 96 -0.10 0.08 6.44
N HIS A 97 -1.18 0.21 5.65
CA HIS A 97 -1.22 0.95 4.38
C HIS A 97 -0.76 2.42 4.54
N GLY A 98 -1.29 3.13 5.55
CA GLY A 98 -0.89 4.52 5.81
C GLY A 98 0.60 4.67 6.12
N TYR A 99 1.17 3.74 6.88
CA TYR A 99 2.59 3.74 7.17
C TYR A 99 3.45 3.41 5.95
N ALA A 100 3.03 2.46 5.12
CA ALA A 100 3.71 2.11 3.88
C ALA A 100 3.73 3.31 2.90
N LEU A 101 2.60 4.01 2.74
CA LEU A 101 2.52 5.24 1.93
C LEU A 101 3.45 6.34 2.45
N LEU A 102 3.46 6.58 3.77
CA LEU A 102 4.34 7.56 4.41
C LEU A 102 5.81 7.21 4.18
N GLN A 103 6.22 5.96 4.41
CA GLN A 103 7.61 5.52 4.20
C GLN A 103 8.03 5.66 2.73
N ARG A 104 7.15 5.34 1.79
CA ARG A 104 7.41 5.49 0.35
C ARG A 104 7.62 6.95 -0.04
N ALA A 105 6.78 7.85 0.49
CA ALA A 105 6.92 9.30 0.26
C ALA A 105 8.21 9.86 0.89
N LEU A 106 8.56 9.45 2.11
CA LEU A 106 9.80 9.83 2.79
C LEU A 106 11.04 9.39 2.00
N LEU A 107 11.06 8.15 1.56
CA LEU A 107 12.16 7.61 0.75
C LEU A 107 12.35 8.43 -0.52
N HIS A 108 11.26 8.70 -1.25
CA HIS A 108 11.32 9.50 -2.47
C HIS A 108 11.79 10.92 -2.21
N ALA A 109 11.18 11.63 -1.24
CA ALA A 109 11.56 13.00 -0.87
C ALA A 109 13.05 13.11 -0.55
N THR A 110 13.57 12.12 0.19
CA THR A 110 15.00 12.06 0.56
C THR A 110 15.89 11.85 -0.67
N ASN A 111 15.51 10.95 -1.57
CA ASN A 111 16.29 10.63 -2.77
C ASN A 111 16.40 11.81 -3.74
N ILE A 112 15.33 12.61 -3.87
CA ILE A 112 15.33 13.81 -4.73
C ILE A 112 15.96 15.04 -4.04
N GLY A 113 16.44 14.90 -2.80
CA GLY A 113 17.20 15.94 -2.11
C GLY A 113 16.35 16.95 -1.32
N CYS A 114 15.09 16.63 -1.02
CA CYS A 114 14.33 17.41 -0.04
C CYS A 114 15.05 17.37 1.33
N ARG A 115 15.00 18.49 2.03
CA ARG A 115 15.62 18.65 3.36
C ARG A 115 14.60 18.58 4.49
N VAL A 116 13.36 18.98 4.21
CA VAL A 116 12.27 18.98 5.19
C VAL A 116 11.01 18.44 4.56
N LEU A 117 10.34 17.54 5.24
CA LEU A 117 8.98 17.13 4.94
C LEU A 117 8.03 17.72 5.95
N PHE A 118 6.95 18.32 5.45
CA PHE A 118 5.84 18.82 6.25
C PHE A 118 4.62 17.90 6.14
N MET A 119 3.83 17.86 7.20
CA MET A 119 2.55 17.19 7.23
C MET A 119 1.60 17.98 8.15
N TYR A 120 0.53 18.49 7.55
CA TYR A 120 -0.49 19.23 8.28
C TYR A 120 -1.72 18.34 8.50
N CYS A 121 -2.27 18.37 9.70
CA CYS A 121 -3.53 17.68 10.01
C CYS A 121 -4.27 18.37 11.17
N LEU A 122 -5.53 18.03 11.34
CA LEU A 122 -6.28 18.47 12.51
C LEU A 122 -5.74 17.76 13.76
N ALA A 123 -5.67 18.48 14.90
CA ALA A 123 -5.15 17.94 16.16
C ALA A 123 -5.94 16.73 16.69
N GLU A 124 -7.20 16.60 16.28
CA GLU A 124 -8.06 15.45 16.58
C GLU A 124 -7.79 14.22 15.70
N ASN A 125 -7.02 14.35 14.61
CA ASN A 125 -6.65 13.21 13.74
C ASN A 125 -5.61 12.33 14.42
N SER A 126 -6.04 11.55 15.42
CA SER A 126 -5.18 10.69 16.22
C SER A 126 -4.40 9.67 15.39
N ILE A 127 -5.00 9.18 14.30
CA ILE A 127 -4.35 8.22 13.38
C ILE A 127 -3.16 8.88 12.69
N MET A 128 -3.35 10.10 12.16
CA MET A 128 -2.29 10.83 11.49
C MET A 128 -1.18 11.25 12.45
N LEU A 129 -1.54 11.72 13.65
CA LEU A 129 -0.58 12.03 14.70
C LEU A 129 0.25 10.81 15.12
N HIS A 130 -0.39 9.64 15.22
CA HIS A 130 0.32 8.39 15.49
C HIS A 130 1.31 8.03 14.37
N LEU A 131 0.89 8.11 13.12
CA LEU A 131 1.76 7.86 11.95
C LEU A 131 2.95 8.82 11.92
N ALA A 132 2.70 10.11 12.14
CA ALA A 132 3.72 11.14 12.19
C ALA A 132 4.78 10.86 13.26
N ARG A 133 4.35 10.57 14.50
CA ARG A 133 5.26 10.21 15.60
C ARG A 133 6.06 8.96 15.29
N LYS A 134 5.42 7.93 14.77
CA LYS A 134 6.07 6.67 14.39
C LYS A 134 7.15 6.88 13.31
N ALA A 135 6.95 7.84 12.42
CA ALA A 135 7.92 8.20 11.38
C ALA A 135 9.00 9.20 11.86
N GLY A 136 8.91 9.67 13.13
CA GLY A 136 9.87 10.57 13.71
C GLY A 136 9.65 12.06 13.42
N LEU A 137 8.43 12.45 12.98
CA LEU A 137 8.08 13.86 12.80
C LEU A 137 7.98 14.56 14.17
N LEU A 138 8.53 15.75 14.24
CA LEU A 138 8.30 16.68 15.35
C LEU A 138 6.93 17.32 15.13
N LEU A 139 6.05 17.21 16.12
CA LEU A 139 4.69 17.73 16.07
C LEU A 139 4.56 18.98 16.97
N VAL A 140 4.00 20.04 16.40
CA VAL A 140 3.56 21.24 17.11
C VAL A 140 2.04 21.31 16.98
N LEU A 141 1.33 21.40 18.10
CA LEU A 141 -0.13 21.50 18.14
C LEU A 141 -0.48 22.93 18.53
N GLU A 142 -1.25 23.60 17.68
CA GLU A 142 -1.68 24.97 17.91
C GLU A 142 -3.04 25.21 17.23
N GLY A 143 -3.96 25.90 17.90
CA GLY A 143 -5.23 26.33 17.30
C GLY A 143 -6.15 25.23 16.78
N GLY A 144 -6.00 23.99 17.27
CA GLY A 144 -6.78 22.84 16.76
C GLY A 144 -6.14 22.14 15.54
N GLU A 145 -4.96 22.58 15.14
CA GLU A 145 -4.17 21.99 14.06
C GLU A 145 -2.88 21.37 14.60
N ALA A 146 -2.27 20.49 13.84
CA ALA A 146 -0.99 19.90 14.11
C ALA A 146 -0.06 20.07 12.89
N ASP A 147 1.07 20.70 13.12
CA ASP A 147 2.16 20.85 12.15
C ASP A 147 3.24 19.80 12.46
N GLY A 148 3.41 18.87 11.55
CA GLY A 148 4.44 17.85 11.63
C GLY A 148 5.62 18.19 10.72
N ARG A 149 6.84 18.18 11.28
CA ARG A 149 8.07 18.46 10.53
C ARG A 149 9.08 17.34 10.70
N LEU A 150 9.69 16.91 9.61
CA LEU A 150 10.79 15.95 9.62
C LEU A 150 11.97 16.48 8.80
N LYS A 151 13.14 16.62 9.44
CA LYS A 151 14.39 16.84 8.70
C LYS A 151 14.81 15.53 8.04
N LEU A 152 14.99 15.57 6.74
CA LEU A 152 15.37 14.42 5.94
C LEU A 152 16.90 14.32 5.86
N ASP A 153 17.42 13.14 6.16
CA ASP A 153 18.85 12.83 6.07
C ASP A 153 19.04 11.70 5.08
N ARG A 154 19.76 11.95 3.97
CA ARG A 154 20.06 10.94 2.93
C ARG A 154 20.73 9.69 3.47
N ARG A 155 21.51 9.83 4.55
CA ARG A 155 22.20 8.68 5.17
C ARG A 155 21.24 7.75 5.92
N LYS A 156 20.13 8.31 6.43
CA LYS A 156 19.16 7.57 7.24
C LYS A 156 17.95 7.07 6.45
N HIS A 157 17.52 7.80 5.42
CA HIS A 157 16.24 7.58 4.75
C HIS A 157 16.35 7.34 3.25
N GLY A 158 17.50 7.62 2.63
CA GLY A 158 17.65 7.61 1.18
C GLY A 158 18.43 6.40 0.68
N SER A 159 17.81 5.64 -0.22
CA SER A 159 18.49 4.68 -1.07
C SER A 159 17.75 4.60 -2.40
N ALA A 160 18.38 5.12 -3.46
CA ALA A 160 17.83 5.02 -4.81
C ALA A 160 17.60 3.56 -5.22
N LEU A 161 18.42 2.64 -4.72
CA LEU A 161 18.25 1.21 -4.96
C LEU A 161 16.98 0.68 -4.29
N HIS A 162 16.71 1.03 -3.03
CA HIS A 162 15.46 0.64 -2.35
C HIS A 162 14.23 1.19 -3.06
N GLU A 163 14.29 2.41 -3.57
CA GLU A 163 13.20 3.01 -4.33
C GLU A 163 12.95 2.25 -5.65
N ALA A 164 14.00 1.96 -6.41
CA ALA A 164 13.88 1.20 -7.66
C ALA A 164 13.33 -0.22 -7.42
N VAL A 165 13.75 -0.90 -6.36
CA VAL A 165 13.23 -2.23 -5.98
C VAL A 165 11.76 -2.14 -5.58
N ALA A 166 11.35 -1.11 -4.82
CA ALA A 166 9.95 -0.92 -4.44
C ALA A 166 9.05 -0.69 -5.66
N ASP A 167 9.50 0.09 -6.65
CA ASP A 167 8.77 0.31 -7.90
C ASP A 167 8.64 -0.99 -8.71
N GLN A 168 9.69 -1.80 -8.79
CA GLN A 168 9.67 -3.09 -9.48
C GLN A 168 8.70 -4.08 -8.80
N LEU A 169 8.71 -4.17 -7.48
CA LEU A 169 7.81 -5.04 -6.73
C LEU A 169 6.35 -4.64 -6.92
N ALA A 170 6.05 -3.33 -6.94
CA ALA A 170 4.71 -2.83 -7.17
C ALA A 170 4.19 -3.18 -8.58
N LEU A 171 5.06 -3.08 -9.61
CA LEU A 171 4.70 -3.47 -10.97
C LEU A 171 4.38 -4.97 -11.08
N VAL A 172 5.15 -5.82 -10.42
CA VAL A 172 4.91 -7.27 -10.40
C VAL A 172 3.60 -7.59 -9.69
N ASP A 173 3.32 -6.98 -8.53
CA ASP A 173 2.09 -7.17 -7.79
C ASP A 173 0.86 -6.79 -8.63
N ASN A 174 0.89 -5.64 -9.30
CA ASN A 174 -0.18 -5.20 -10.19
C ASN A 174 -0.38 -6.13 -11.38
N PHE A 175 0.70 -6.60 -12.00
CA PHE A 175 0.63 -7.54 -13.11
C PHE A 175 -0.05 -8.86 -12.68
N LEU A 176 0.31 -9.40 -11.52
CA LEU A 176 -0.30 -10.61 -10.98
C LEU A 176 -1.78 -10.40 -10.65
N LYS A 177 -2.16 -9.27 -10.07
CA LYS A 177 -3.57 -8.93 -9.80
C LYS A 177 -4.37 -8.81 -11.09
N GLN A 178 -3.84 -8.16 -12.12
CA GLN A 178 -4.51 -8.06 -13.42
C GLN A 178 -4.72 -9.44 -14.07
N GLN A 179 -3.72 -10.32 -14.03
CA GLN A 179 -3.86 -11.68 -14.54
C GLN A 179 -4.91 -12.47 -13.76
N TYR A 180 -4.90 -12.39 -12.43
CA TYR A 180 -5.88 -13.06 -11.59
C TYR A 180 -7.32 -12.61 -11.91
N LEU A 181 -7.54 -11.30 -12.00
CA LEU A 181 -8.85 -10.75 -12.35
C LEU A 181 -9.29 -11.15 -13.76
N TRP A 182 -8.38 -11.17 -14.73
CA TRP A 182 -8.67 -11.64 -16.08
C TRP A 182 -9.12 -13.12 -16.09
N LEU A 183 -8.40 -13.99 -15.38
CA LEU A 183 -8.75 -15.41 -15.23
C LEU A 183 -10.10 -15.59 -14.52
N ALA A 184 -10.37 -14.83 -13.47
CA ALA A 184 -11.62 -14.86 -12.73
C ALA A 184 -12.82 -14.45 -13.61
N HIS A 185 -12.67 -13.43 -14.47
CA HIS A 185 -13.71 -12.97 -15.39
C HIS A 185 -13.85 -13.85 -16.64
N SER A 186 -12.79 -14.55 -17.06
CA SER A 186 -12.80 -15.42 -18.25
C SER A 186 -13.46 -16.77 -18.00
N GLY A 187 -13.98 -17.05 -16.81
CA GLY A 187 -14.67 -18.29 -16.48
C GLY A 187 -13.79 -19.55 -16.50
N LEU A 188 -12.47 -19.38 -16.65
CA LEU A 188 -11.52 -20.47 -16.52
C LEU A 188 -11.37 -20.80 -15.03
N LYS A 189 -12.07 -21.86 -14.59
CA LYS A 189 -11.93 -22.40 -13.23
C LYS A 189 -10.44 -22.61 -12.94
N SER A 190 -9.97 -22.07 -11.83
CA SER A 190 -8.69 -22.44 -11.21
C SER A 190 -8.59 -23.97 -11.19
N PRO A 191 -7.44 -24.57 -11.51
CA PRO A 191 -7.27 -26.00 -11.30
C PRO A 191 -7.62 -26.31 -9.86
N ALA A 192 -8.61 -27.14 -9.65
CA ALA A 192 -9.11 -27.55 -8.35
C ALA A 192 -7.92 -27.99 -7.49
N SER A 193 -7.86 -27.47 -6.29
CA SER A 193 -6.99 -28.04 -5.24
C SER A 193 -7.25 -29.55 -5.20
N PRO A 194 -6.23 -30.42 -5.14
CA PRO A 194 -6.45 -31.85 -5.08
C PRO A 194 -7.32 -32.15 -3.85
N GLU A 195 -8.46 -32.76 -4.10
CA GLU A 195 -9.32 -33.26 -3.02
C GLU A 195 -8.49 -34.16 -2.11
N PRO A 196 -8.70 -34.14 -0.79
CA PRO A 196 -8.05 -35.05 0.10
C PRO A 196 -8.52 -36.47 -0.29
N GLY A 197 -7.59 -37.23 -0.90
CA GLY A 197 -7.83 -38.58 -1.36
C GLY A 197 -8.47 -39.42 -0.27
N ASN A 198 -9.51 -40.13 -0.68
CA ASN A 198 -10.35 -41.03 0.10
C ASN A 198 -9.46 -41.97 0.93
N ALA A 199 -9.65 -41.99 2.24
CA ALA A 199 -8.86 -42.76 3.19
C ALA A 199 -8.92 -44.29 2.97
N ASP A 200 -9.76 -44.75 2.04
CA ASP A 200 -10.01 -46.20 1.80
C ASP A 200 -8.96 -46.85 0.88
N GLU A 201 -8.22 -46.09 0.08
CA GLU A 201 -7.15 -46.67 -0.75
C GLU A 201 -5.83 -46.90 0.00
N ARG A 202 -5.61 -46.23 1.13
CA ARG A 202 -4.41 -46.45 1.96
C ARG A 202 -4.50 -47.76 2.75
N GLY A 203 -5.69 -48.24 3.05
CA GLY A 203 -5.93 -49.52 3.73
C GLY A 203 -5.60 -50.73 2.86
N ARG A 204 -5.79 -50.64 1.53
CA ARG A 204 -5.49 -51.77 0.61
C ARG A 204 -4.00 -51.89 0.26
N ALA A 205 -3.26 -50.79 0.24
CA ALA A 205 -1.82 -50.82 -0.04
C ALA A 205 -1.01 -51.36 1.13
N ALA A 206 -1.44 -51.15 2.39
CA ALA A 206 -0.76 -51.67 3.56
C ALA A 206 -0.95 -53.21 3.70
N SER A 207 -2.12 -53.74 3.34
CA SER A 207 -2.41 -55.17 3.37
C SER A 207 -1.64 -56.00 2.33
N ALA A 208 -1.30 -55.38 1.15
CA ALA A 208 -0.51 -56.03 0.11
C ALA A 208 0.99 -56.08 0.45
N ALA A 209 1.50 -55.14 1.23
CA ALA A 209 2.91 -55.15 1.65
C ALA A 209 3.24 -56.14 2.77
N GLU A 210 2.28 -56.44 3.65
CA GLU A 210 2.45 -57.42 4.69
C GLU A 210 2.42 -58.87 4.16
N ALA A 211 1.71 -59.12 3.09
CA ALA A 211 1.63 -60.45 2.46
C ALA A 211 2.92 -60.90 1.72
N LEU A 212 3.82 -59.96 1.44
CA LEU A 212 5.08 -60.23 0.72
C LEU A 212 6.31 -60.43 1.62
N GLN A 213 6.19 -60.18 2.93
CA GLN A 213 7.29 -60.36 3.87
C GLN A 213 7.34 -61.68 4.62
N GLY A 214 6.37 -62.60 4.33
CA GLY A 214 6.25 -63.90 4.98
C GLY A 214 6.92 -65.10 4.32
N ALA A 215 7.68 -64.93 3.22
CA ALA A 215 8.26 -66.01 2.48
C ALA A 215 9.80 -65.94 2.37
N VAL A 216 10.51 -66.23 3.47
CA VAL A 216 11.94 -66.54 3.45
C VAL A 216 12.12 -67.97 3.95
N PRO A 217 12.56 -68.95 3.15
CA PRO A 217 12.83 -70.29 3.63
C PRO A 217 14.20 -70.30 4.37
N GLN A 218 14.19 -70.77 5.63
CA GLN A 218 15.41 -71.20 6.31
C GLN A 218 16.01 -72.38 5.59
N ARG A 219 17.26 -72.28 5.19
CA ARG A 219 18.11 -73.45 4.91
C ARG A 219 19.23 -73.53 5.93
N ALA A 220 19.41 -74.69 6.35
CA ALA A 220 20.36 -75.28 7.32
C ALA A 220 21.83 -74.88 7.11
#